data_19bce5d0dc30ed4e2dd0bd32f4c0f496
#
_entry.id   19bce5d0dc30ed4e2dd0bd32f4c0f496
#
_cell.length_a   1.000
_cell.length_b   1.000
_cell.length_c   1.000
_cell.angle_alpha   90.00
_cell.angle_beta   90.00
_cell.angle_gamma   90.00
#
_symmetry.space_group_name_H-M   'P 1'
#
loop_
_entity.id
_entity.type
_entity.pdbx_description
1 polymer ?
#
loop_
_entity_poly.entity_id
_entity_poly.type
_entity_poly.pdbx_seq_one_letter_code
_entity_poly.pdbx_strand_id
1 'polypeptide(L)'
;MKKILVFTILGILFSNASFALSPYIERSIYNGCYPDLKSRLGAKNAKAYCGCFVKLASQKWSDEEFDVLTNKSVEYQRQSMKFAVDFCNTKIK
;
A
#
# COMPACT_ATOMS: atom_id res chain seq x y z
N MET A 1 -10.25 36.66 4.12
CA MET A 1 -9.32 36.58 5.20
C MET A 1 -9.50 35.30 5.96
N LYS A 2 -10.54 35.24 6.71
CA LYS A 2 -10.76 34.07 7.50
C LYS A 2 -10.89 32.83 6.67
N LYS A 3 -11.45 32.98 5.51
CA LYS A 3 -11.61 31.86 4.62
C LYS A 3 -10.29 31.25 4.23
N ILE A 4 -9.29 32.08 4.12
CA ILE A 4 -7.98 31.61 3.75
C ILE A 4 -7.45 30.64 4.77
N LEU A 5 -7.72 30.93 6.02
CA LEU A 5 -7.27 30.03 7.07
C LEU A 5 -7.91 28.66 6.95
N VAL A 6 -9.17 28.66 6.59
CA VAL A 6 -9.89 27.41 6.43
C VAL A 6 -9.25 26.59 5.33
N PHE A 7 -8.90 27.21 4.25
CA PHE A 7 -8.27 26.49 3.15
C PHE A 7 -6.96 25.87 3.58
N THR A 8 -6.21 26.60 4.35
CA THR A 8 -4.95 26.09 4.82
C THR A 8 -5.13 24.81 5.62
N ILE A 9 -6.14 24.78 6.43
CA ILE A 9 -6.42 23.62 7.24
C ILE A 9 -6.79 22.45 6.36
N LEU A 10 -7.57 22.69 5.34
CA LEU A 10 -7.93 21.62 4.44
C LEU A 10 -6.73 21.02 3.77
N GLY A 11 -5.77 21.84 3.42
CA GLY A 11 -4.56 21.32 2.82
C GLY A 11 -3.83 20.37 3.74
N ILE A 12 -3.83 20.68 5.00
CA ILE A 12 -3.19 19.82 5.97
C ILE A 12 -3.89 18.47 6.06
N LEU A 13 -5.19 18.50 6.02
CA LEU A 13 -5.95 17.27 6.07
C LEU A 13 -5.64 16.37 4.88
N PHE A 14 -5.45 16.96 3.73
CA PHE A 14 -5.10 16.18 2.57
C PHE A 14 -3.76 15.49 2.75
N SER A 15 -2.82 16.18 3.36
CA SER A 15 -1.54 15.57 3.64
C SER A 15 -1.70 14.36 4.52
N ASN A 16 -2.56 14.47 5.51
CA ASN A 16 -2.79 13.35 6.40
C ASN A 16 -3.39 12.17 5.66
N ALA A 17 -4.19 12.44 4.67
CA ALA A 17 -4.81 11.37 3.92
C ALA A 17 -3.79 10.50 3.21
N SER A 18 -2.58 10.98 3.02
CA SER A 18 -1.55 10.18 2.36
C SER A 18 -1.07 9.04 3.24
N PHE A 19 -1.37 9.09 4.53
CA PHE A 19 -1.01 8.01 5.43
C PHE A 19 -2.18 7.06 5.55
N ALA A 20 -2.44 6.37 4.47
CA ALA A 20 -3.63 5.56 4.40
C ALA A 20 -3.58 4.35 5.32
N LEU A 21 -2.50 3.57 5.24
CA LEU A 21 -2.38 2.38 6.06
C LEU A 21 -1.57 2.67 7.30
N SER A 22 -2.00 2.10 8.42
CA SER A 22 -1.26 2.23 9.65
C SER A 22 0.01 1.38 9.58
N PRO A 23 1.02 1.68 10.40
CA PRO A 23 2.24 0.88 10.41
C PRO A 23 1.98 -0.58 10.72
N TYR A 24 0.97 -0.86 11.53
CA TYR A 24 0.64 -2.24 11.85
C TYR A 24 0.19 -2.99 10.61
N ILE A 25 -0.68 -2.38 9.82
CA ILE A 25 -1.18 -3.02 8.60
C ILE A 25 -0.06 -3.15 7.58
N GLU A 26 0.76 -2.12 7.45
CA GLU A 26 1.89 -2.18 6.52
C GLU A 26 2.82 -3.35 6.87
N ARG A 27 3.09 -3.51 8.14
CA ARG A 27 3.97 -4.58 8.58
C ARG A 27 3.34 -5.95 8.32
N SER A 28 2.04 -6.05 8.53
CA SER A 28 1.34 -7.30 8.27
C SER A 28 1.42 -7.68 6.80
N ILE A 29 1.23 -6.72 5.92
CA ILE A 29 1.32 -6.99 4.49
C ILE A 29 2.73 -7.43 4.13
N TYR A 30 3.73 -6.74 4.64
CA TYR A 30 5.11 -7.07 4.35
C TYR A 30 5.46 -8.46 4.86
N ASN A 31 5.05 -8.77 6.07
CA ASN A 31 5.38 -10.06 6.67
C ASN A 31 4.66 -11.20 5.97
N GLY A 32 3.54 -10.94 5.35
CA GLY A 32 2.87 -11.96 4.56
C GLY A 32 3.48 -12.12 3.17
N CYS A 33 4.11 -11.06 2.69
CA CYS A 33 4.69 -11.05 1.36
C CYS A 33 6.11 -11.60 1.30
N TYR A 34 6.94 -11.18 2.24
CA TYR A 34 8.36 -11.41 2.16
C TYR A 34 8.79 -12.88 2.21
N PRO A 35 8.30 -13.68 3.17
CA PRO A 35 8.80 -15.07 3.27
C PRO A 35 8.56 -15.86 2.00
N ASP A 36 7.38 -15.71 1.41
CA ASP A 36 7.05 -16.46 0.22
C ASP A 36 7.93 -16.05 -0.96
N LEU A 37 8.07 -14.74 -1.15
CA LEU A 37 8.88 -14.27 -2.27
C LEU A 37 10.36 -14.50 -2.05
N LYS A 38 10.81 -14.48 -0.80
CA LYS A 38 12.21 -14.74 -0.51
C LYS A 38 12.62 -16.14 -1.00
N SER A 39 11.75 -17.11 -0.80
CA SER A 39 12.07 -18.46 -1.22
C SER A 39 12.09 -18.61 -2.74
N ARG A 40 11.37 -17.75 -3.44
CA ARG A 40 11.29 -17.84 -4.90
C ARG A 40 12.21 -16.88 -5.62
N LEU A 41 12.42 -15.70 -5.08
CA LEU A 41 13.15 -14.64 -5.77
C LEU A 41 14.45 -14.26 -5.10
N GLY A 42 14.69 -14.74 -3.88
CA GLY A 42 15.85 -14.32 -3.12
C GLY A 42 15.53 -13.11 -2.26
N ALA A 43 16.37 -12.89 -1.23
CA ALA A 43 16.09 -11.85 -0.25
C ALA A 43 16.08 -10.46 -0.86
N LYS A 44 17.02 -10.16 -1.74
CA LYS A 44 17.12 -8.82 -2.31
C LYS A 44 15.89 -8.45 -3.12
N ASN A 45 15.48 -9.33 -4.02
CA ASN A 45 14.31 -9.07 -4.85
C ASN A 45 13.03 -9.07 -4.03
N ALA A 46 12.95 -9.96 -3.03
CA ALA A 46 11.77 -10.00 -2.18
C ALA A 46 11.60 -8.70 -1.41
N LYS A 47 12.70 -8.15 -0.87
CA LYS A 47 12.63 -6.88 -0.17
C LYS A 47 12.19 -5.77 -1.10
N ALA A 48 12.76 -5.73 -2.29
CA ALA A 48 12.42 -4.68 -3.24
C ALA A 48 10.96 -4.74 -3.62
N TYR A 49 10.46 -5.94 -3.92
CA TYR A 49 9.08 -6.08 -4.33
C TYR A 49 8.11 -5.80 -3.19
N CYS A 50 8.33 -6.41 -2.04
CA CYS A 50 7.39 -6.27 -0.93
C CYS A 50 7.38 -4.85 -0.39
N GLY A 51 8.53 -4.20 -0.31
CA GLY A 51 8.58 -2.80 0.09
C GLY A 51 7.84 -1.91 -0.88
N CYS A 52 8.02 -2.16 -2.17
CA CYS A 52 7.32 -1.42 -3.19
C CYS A 52 5.80 -1.61 -3.07
N PHE A 53 5.37 -2.86 -2.90
CA PHE A 53 3.96 -3.17 -2.81
C PHE A 53 3.32 -2.49 -1.61
N VAL A 54 3.96 -2.57 -0.44
CA VAL A 54 3.42 -1.96 0.75
C VAL A 54 3.28 -0.45 0.58
N LYS A 55 4.28 0.17 -0.02
CA LYS A 55 4.24 1.61 -0.23
C LYS A 55 3.07 2.00 -1.12
N LEU A 56 2.86 1.30 -2.21
CA LEU A 56 1.77 1.62 -3.12
C LEU A 56 0.42 1.34 -2.48
N ALA A 57 0.32 0.26 -1.74
CA ALA A 57 -0.93 -0.06 -1.04
C ALA A 57 -1.25 1.00 -0.01
N SER A 58 -0.23 1.48 0.70
CA SER A 58 -0.44 2.50 1.70
C SER A 58 -0.90 3.81 1.09
N GLN A 59 -0.46 4.09 -0.12
CA GLN A 59 -0.88 5.32 -0.79
C GLN A 59 -2.29 5.22 -1.37
N LYS A 60 -2.75 4.01 -1.63
CA LYS A 60 -4.03 3.84 -2.30
C LYS A 60 -5.18 3.60 -1.34
N TRP A 61 -4.97 2.85 -0.26
CA TRP A 61 -6.04 2.44 0.62
C TRP A 61 -5.81 2.90 2.04
N SER A 62 -6.93 3.23 2.72
CA SER A 62 -6.90 3.41 4.16
C SER A 62 -7.07 2.04 4.81
N ASP A 63 -6.90 1.99 6.14
CA ASP A 63 -7.10 0.74 6.87
C ASP A 63 -8.50 0.19 6.62
N GLU A 64 -9.49 1.06 6.62
CA GLU A 64 -10.86 0.63 6.41
C GLU A 64 -11.08 0.12 5.00
N GLU A 65 -10.52 0.83 4.04
CA GLU A 65 -10.66 0.41 2.65
C GLU A 65 -9.96 -0.91 2.40
N PHE A 66 -8.80 -1.07 3.00
CA PHE A 66 -8.06 -2.31 2.84
C PHE A 66 -8.80 -3.48 3.48
N ASP A 67 -9.44 -3.23 4.61
CA ASP A 67 -10.22 -4.26 5.27
C ASP A 67 -11.39 -4.70 4.38
N VAL A 68 -12.07 -3.74 3.77
CA VAL A 68 -13.15 -4.08 2.86
C VAL A 68 -12.61 -4.88 1.67
N LEU A 69 -11.47 -4.45 1.15
CA LEU A 69 -10.88 -5.14 0.00
C LEU A 69 -10.55 -6.59 0.32
N THR A 70 -9.99 -6.85 1.48
CA THR A 70 -9.59 -8.20 1.83
C THR A 70 -10.76 -9.11 2.14
N ASN A 71 -11.96 -8.53 2.26
CA ASN A 71 -13.17 -9.32 2.42
C ASN A 71 -13.86 -9.63 1.11
N LYS A 72 -13.31 -9.13 0.01
CA LYS A 72 -13.84 -9.44 -1.31
C LYS A 72 -13.26 -10.77 -1.78
N SER A 73 -13.76 -11.23 -2.93
CA SER A 73 -13.26 -12.47 -3.50
C SER A 73 -11.78 -12.33 -3.87
N VAL A 74 -11.12 -13.48 -4.00
CA VAL A 74 -9.71 -13.48 -4.38
C VAL A 74 -9.53 -12.82 -5.74
N GLU A 75 -10.47 -13.06 -6.64
CA GLU A 75 -10.37 -12.46 -7.98
C GLU A 75 -10.45 -10.94 -7.90
N TYR A 76 -11.37 -10.43 -7.08
CA TYR A 76 -11.50 -8.99 -6.91
C TYR A 76 -10.22 -8.39 -6.33
N GLN A 77 -9.65 -9.05 -5.34
CA GLN A 77 -8.41 -8.59 -4.73
C GLN A 77 -7.27 -8.57 -5.74
N ARG A 78 -7.17 -9.62 -6.54
CA ARG A 78 -6.12 -9.70 -7.53
C ARG A 78 -6.21 -8.56 -8.54
N GLN A 79 -7.41 -8.28 -9.02
CA GLN A 79 -7.59 -7.20 -9.98
C GLN A 79 -7.31 -5.84 -9.35
N SER A 80 -7.73 -5.65 -8.11
CA SER A 80 -7.52 -4.37 -7.43
C SER A 80 -6.05 -4.11 -7.17
N MET A 81 -5.26 -5.15 -7.00
CA MET A 81 -3.84 -5.02 -6.69
C MET A 81 -2.95 -5.08 -7.92
N LYS A 82 -3.53 -5.31 -9.09
CA LYS A 82 -2.72 -5.49 -10.29
C LYS A 82 -1.83 -4.30 -10.58
N PHE A 83 -2.30 -3.09 -10.32
CA PHE A 83 -1.48 -1.91 -10.58
C PHE A 83 -0.17 -1.96 -9.80
N ALA A 84 -0.23 -2.40 -8.55
CA ALA A 84 0.96 -2.47 -7.71
C ALA A 84 1.84 -3.64 -8.12
N VAL A 85 1.23 -4.77 -8.44
CA VAL A 85 1.98 -5.94 -8.87
C VAL A 85 2.76 -5.61 -10.15
N ASP A 86 2.09 -5.00 -11.11
CA ASP A 86 2.75 -4.69 -12.38
C ASP A 86 3.88 -3.70 -12.19
N PHE A 87 3.65 -2.65 -11.40
CA PHE A 87 4.70 -1.67 -11.18
C PHE A 87 5.86 -2.25 -10.39
N CYS A 88 5.54 -3.00 -9.34
CA CYS A 88 6.61 -3.50 -8.47
C CYS A 88 7.41 -4.61 -9.13
N ASN A 89 6.86 -5.27 -10.12
CA ASN A 89 7.63 -6.25 -10.88
C ASN A 89 8.81 -5.61 -11.60
N THR A 90 8.72 -4.32 -11.89
CA THR A 90 9.83 -3.63 -12.55
C THR A 90 11.01 -3.45 -11.61
N LYS A 91 10.82 -3.67 -10.31
CA LYS A 91 11.89 -3.53 -9.33
C LYS A 91 12.68 -4.81 -9.14
N ILE A 92 12.26 -5.89 -9.76
CA ILE A 92 12.92 -7.18 -9.62
C ILE A 92 13.91 -7.35 -10.77
N LYS A 93 15.11 -7.80 -10.42
CA LYS A 93 16.16 -8.00 -11.43
C LYS A 93 16.18 -9.42 -11.98
#